data_e7ba68f006f4bc2ba9b55c1026da81d8
#
_entry.id   e7ba68f006f4bc2ba9b55c1026da81d8
#
_cell.length_a   1.000
_cell.length_b   1.000
_cell.length_c   1.000
_cell.angle_alpha   90.00
_cell.angle_beta   90.00
_cell.angle_gamma   90.00
#
_symmetry.space_group_name_H-M   'P 1'
#
loop_
_entity.id
_entity.type
_entity.pdbx_description
1 polymer ?
#
loop_
_entity_poly.entity_id
_entity_poly.type
_entity_poly.pdbx_seq_one_letter_code
_entity_poly.pdbx_strand_id
1 'polypeptide(L)'
;AAAITLAMVLFGVGYIFLSDPFGNSSLGDRRTVADLSGPAPAAAGAALDGKALFAAQCAACHQATGKGLPGVFPPLDGSEWVHGEPRILANILLHGIDGEIEVEGQKFKGQMPAFAQLSDAELAGVASYIRGAWSNKAEPLKAELFATERKSGRSAPFEGGAALKALAQPGG
;
A
#
# COMPACT_ATOMS: atom_id res chain seq x y z
N ALA A 1 34.66 35.51 38.07
CA ALA A 1 33.95 35.14 36.81
C ALA A 1 34.22 33.67 36.41
N ALA A 2 35.47 33.23 36.31
CA ALA A 2 35.82 31.87 35.88
C ALA A 2 35.22 30.74 36.75
N ALA A 3 35.15 30.91 38.06
CA ALA A 3 34.61 29.91 38.98
C ALA A 3 33.09 29.70 38.78
N ILE A 4 32.35 30.77 38.52
CA ILE A 4 30.90 30.73 38.29
C ILE A 4 30.62 30.02 36.95
N THR A 5 31.41 30.33 35.94
CA THR A 5 31.26 29.68 34.61
C THR A 5 31.53 28.18 34.69
N LEU A 6 32.59 27.77 35.40
CA LEU A 6 32.91 26.37 35.59
C LEU A 6 31.80 25.62 36.38
N ALA A 7 31.27 26.25 37.42
CA ALA A 7 30.17 25.67 38.19
C ALA A 7 28.89 25.49 37.35
N MET A 8 28.57 26.44 36.49
CA MET A 8 27.40 26.32 35.57
C MET A 8 27.59 25.20 34.53
N VAL A 9 28.79 25.07 33.98
CA VAL A 9 29.11 23.99 33.03
C VAL A 9 29.02 22.62 33.71
N LEU A 10 29.61 22.46 34.88
CA LEU A 10 29.55 21.20 35.63
C LEU A 10 28.11 20.86 36.07
N PHE A 11 27.32 21.87 36.48
CA PHE A 11 25.92 21.66 36.80
C PHE A 11 25.12 21.27 35.56
N GLY A 12 25.32 21.92 34.43
CA GLY A 12 24.65 21.60 33.16
C GLY A 12 24.96 20.19 32.68
N VAL A 13 26.25 19.81 32.68
CA VAL A 13 26.68 18.45 32.31
C VAL A 13 26.12 17.41 33.29
N GLY A 14 26.20 17.69 34.60
CA GLY A 14 25.68 16.79 35.63
C GLY A 14 24.16 16.64 35.54
N TYR A 15 23.45 17.74 35.25
CA TYR A 15 22.01 17.70 35.03
C TYR A 15 21.60 16.85 33.82
N ILE A 16 22.33 16.97 32.69
CA ILE A 16 22.08 16.16 31.48
C ILE A 16 22.31 14.68 31.80
N PHE A 17 23.40 14.32 32.48
CA PHE A 17 23.74 12.94 32.85
C PHE A 17 22.75 12.31 33.85
N LEU A 18 22.23 13.11 34.81
CA LEU A 18 21.32 12.64 35.82
C LEU A 18 19.84 12.57 35.33
N SER A 19 19.48 13.49 34.43
CA SER A 19 18.10 13.51 33.88
C SER A 19 17.91 12.56 32.71
N ASP A 20 18.96 12.23 31.97
CA ASP A 20 18.84 11.30 30.83
C ASP A 20 20.18 10.64 30.49
N PRO A 21 20.64 9.67 31.34
CA PRO A 21 21.97 9.07 31.21
C PRO A 21 22.17 8.23 29.95
N PHE A 22 21.10 7.96 29.19
CA PHE A 22 21.15 7.10 28.00
C PHE A 22 20.42 7.68 26.79
N GLY A 23 20.13 8.98 26.77
CA GLY A 23 19.47 9.62 25.63
C GLY A 23 18.02 9.20 25.43
N ASN A 24 17.37 8.70 26.49
CA ASN A 24 15.96 8.30 26.44
C ASN A 24 15.04 9.44 26.92
N SER A 25 15.33 10.66 26.44
CA SER A 25 14.68 11.86 26.91
C SER A 25 13.21 11.92 26.47
N SER A 26 12.36 12.26 27.42
CA SER A 26 10.94 12.50 27.15
C SER A 26 10.70 13.80 26.38
N LEU A 27 11.75 14.57 26.11
CA LEU A 27 11.72 15.86 25.40
C LEU A 27 12.15 15.75 23.94
N GLY A 28 12.65 14.58 23.51
CA GLY A 28 13.08 14.31 22.13
C GLY A 28 12.06 13.49 21.34
N ASP A 29 12.30 13.38 20.05
CA ASP A 29 11.62 12.43 19.20
C ASP A 29 11.93 11.01 19.70
N ARG A 30 10.92 10.31 20.21
CA ARG A 30 11.06 8.94 20.73
C ARG A 30 11.20 7.90 19.64
N ARG A 31 11.25 8.31 18.40
CA ARG A 31 11.43 7.38 17.28
C ARG A 31 12.83 6.76 17.33
N THR A 32 12.86 5.46 17.33
CA THR A 32 14.10 4.69 17.21
C THR A 32 14.52 4.62 15.74
N VAL A 33 15.75 4.20 15.47
CA VAL A 33 16.20 3.94 14.08
C VAL A 33 15.28 2.92 13.40
N ALA A 34 14.69 1.99 14.15
CA ALA A 34 13.71 1.05 13.65
C ALA A 34 12.41 1.74 13.20
N ASP A 35 11.97 2.78 13.90
CA ASP A 35 10.79 3.57 13.54
C ASP A 35 11.03 4.42 12.27
N LEU A 36 12.29 4.80 12.01
CA LEU A 36 12.67 5.56 10.82
C LEU A 36 12.88 4.65 9.60
N SER A 37 13.08 3.36 9.82
CA SER A 37 13.32 2.38 8.75
C SER A 37 12.04 1.97 7.99
N GLY A 38 10.89 2.56 8.35
CA GLY A 38 9.59 2.16 7.84
C GLY A 38 9.07 0.86 8.48
N PRO A 39 7.88 0.42 8.16
CA PRO A 39 7.40 -0.86 8.65
C PRO A 39 8.37 -1.95 8.24
N ALA A 40 8.88 -2.68 9.24
CA ALA A 40 9.74 -3.84 9.01
C ALA A 40 9.02 -4.76 8.00
N PRO A 41 9.77 -5.39 7.05
CA PRO A 41 9.15 -6.39 6.19
C PRO A 41 8.42 -7.38 7.10
N ALA A 42 7.10 -7.50 6.91
CA ALA A 42 6.25 -8.32 7.76
C ALA A 42 6.89 -9.69 7.90
N ALA A 43 7.18 -10.10 9.14
CA ALA A 43 7.75 -11.40 9.41
C ALA A 43 6.88 -12.45 8.70
N ALA A 44 7.51 -13.35 7.95
CA ALA A 44 6.84 -14.40 7.24
C ALA A 44 5.98 -15.21 8.23
N GLY A 45 4.65 -14.97 8.22
CA GLY A 45 3.71 -15.59 9.16
C GLY A 45 2.73 -14.64 9.87
N ALA A 46 2.99 -13.33 9.94
CA ALA A 46 1.97 -12.37 10.36
C ALA A 46 0.97 -12.22 9.21
N ALA A 47 -0.32 -12.44 9.47
CA ALA A 47 -1.37 -12.15 8.50
C ALA A 47 -1.25 -10.67 8.10
N LEU A 48 -0.89 -10.41 6.85
CA LEU A 48 -0.71 -9.05 6.35
C LEU A 48 -2.05 -8.34 6.44
N ASP A 49 -2.08 -7.20 7.13
CA ASP A 49 -3.28 -6.40 7.25
C ASP A 49 -3.58 -5.68 5.93
N GLY A 50 -4.32 -6.39 5.06
CA GLY A 50 -4.73 -5.86 3.76
C GLY A 50 -5.55 -4.57 3.89
N LYS A 51 -6.28 -4.38 5.00
CA LYS A 51 -7.02 -3.14 5.28
C LYS A 51 -6.09 -1.98 5.58
N ALA A 52 -5.04 -2.20 6.36
CA ALA A 52 -4.04 -1.17 6.63
C ALA A 52 -3.28 -0.79 5.35
N LEU A 53 -2.90 -1.78 4.52
CA LEU A 53 -2.29 -1.53 3.21
C LEU A 53 -3.23 -0.74 2.28
N PHE A 54 -4.51 -1.10 2.23
CA PHE A 54 -5.50 -0.36 1.46
C PHE A 54 -5.61 1.09 1.93
N ALA A 55 -5.70 1.32 3.24
CA ALA A 55 -5.79 2.67 3.81
C ALA A 55 -4.55 3.53 3.45
N ALA A 56 -3.37 2.93 3.45
CA ALA A 56 -2.12 3.62 3.17
C ALA A 56 -1.88 3.90 1.68
N GLN A 57 -2.27 2.99 0.78
CA GLN A 57 -1.86 3.01 -0.62
C GLN A 57 -3.01 3.33 -1.60
N CYS A 58 -4.25 3.03 -1.23
CA CYS A 58 -5.37 3.02 -2.18
C CYS A 58 -6.49 4.00 -1.81
N ALA A 59 -6.73 4.22 -0.51
CA ALA A 59 -7.87 4.99 -0.03
C ALA A 59 -7.84 6.48 -0.43
N ALA A 60 -6.68 7.04 -0.75
CA ALA A 60 -6.56 8.41 -1.23
C ALA A 60 -7.37 8.65 -2.51
N CYS A 61 -7.39 7.68 -3.42
CA CYS A 61 -8.13 7.74 -4.68
C CYS A 61 -9.47 7.00 -4.58
N HIS A 62 -9.47 5.76 -4.10
CA HIS A 62 -10.66 4.90 -4.08
C HIS A 62 -11.58 5.12 -2.86
N GLN A 63 -11.21 6.02 -1.95
CA GLN A 63 -11.88 6.32 -0.70
C GLN A 63 -11.93 5.11 0.27
N ALA A 64 -12.03 5.36 1.56
CA ALA A 64 -12.14 4.30 2.57
C ALA A 64 -13.41 3.44 2.40
N THR A 65 -14.43 3.98 1.74
CA THR A 65 -15.69 3.31 1.41
C THR A 65 -15.61 2.46 0.16
N GLY A 66 -14.51 2.49 -0.59
CA GLY A 66 -14.37 1.81 -1.87
C GLY A 66 -15.20 2.39 -3.02
N LYS A 67 -15.90 3.50 -2.81
CA LYS A 67 -16.81 4.10 -3.82
C LYS A 67 -16.10 5.00 -4.82
N GLY A 68 -14.81 5.25 -4.61
CA GLY A 68 -14.06 6.15 -5.47
C GLY A 68 -14.57 7.59 -5.44
N LEU A 69 -14.31 8.31 -6.52
CA LEU A 69 -14.80 9.66 -6.75
C LEU A 69 -15.47 9.72 -8.12
N PRO A 70 -16.78 9.99 -8.20
CA PRO A 70 -17.54 9.97 -9.45
C PRO A 70 -16.85 10.76 -10.57
N GLY A 71 -16.69 10.13 -11.72
CA GLY A 71 -16.07 10.71 -12.89
C GLY A 71 -14.54 10.88 -12.83
N VAL A 72 -13.90 10.59 -11.69
CA VAL A 72 -12.44 10.76 -11.50
C VAL A 72 -11.79 9.43 -11.14
N PHE A 73 -12.21 8.81 -10.04
CA PHE A 73 -11.68 7.54 -9.58
C PHE A 73 -12.76 6.47 -9.51
N PRO A 74 -12.57 5.31 -10.16
CA PRO A 74 -13.58 4.27 -10.22
C PRO A 74 -13.88 3.66 -8.84
N PRO A 75 -15.12 3.17 -8.61
CA PRO A 75 -15.43 2.38 -7.44
C PRO A 75 -14.72 1.02 -7.48
N LEU A 76 -14.42 0.50 -6.29
CA LEU A 76 -13.97 -0.88 -6.07
C LEU A 76 -15.09 -1.72 -5.46
N ASP A 77 -16.01 -1.04 -4.74
CA ASP A 77 -17.22 -1.65 -4.21
C ASP A 77 -18.17 -1.96 -5.38
N GLY A 78 -18.54 -3.22 -5.57
CA GLY A 78 -19.40 -3.67 -6.67
C GLY A 78 -18.69 -3.87 -8.01
N SER A 79 -17.44 -3.47 -8.16
CA SER A 79 -16.72 -3.45 -9.43
C SER A 79 -16.54 -4.85 -10.04
N GLU A 80 -16.90 -4.99 -11.31
CA GLU A 80 -16.70 -6.20 -12.11
C GLU A 80 -15.21 -6.58 -12.24
N TRP A 81 -14.31 -5.63 -12.17
CA TRP A 81 -12.86 -5.85 -12.20
C TRP A 81 -12.33 -6.47 -10.91
N VAL A 82 -13.02 -6.19 -9.80
CA VAL A 82 -12.69 -6.76 -8.49
C VAL A 82 -13.26 -8.18 -8.35
N HIS A 83 -14.49 -8.40 -8.81
CA HIS A 83 -15.16 -9.71 -8.70
C HIS A 83 -14.77 -10.69 -9.79
N GLY A 84 -14.28 -10.18 -10.92
CA GLY A 84 -13.98 -10.96 -12.11
C GLY A 84 -12.74 -11.85 -11.98
N GLU A 85 -12.08 -12.06 -13.11
CA GLU A 85 -10.92 -12.94 -13.24
C GLU A 85 -9.78 -12.48 -12.32
N PRO A 86 -9.30 -13.33 -11.40
CA PRO A 86 -8.23 -13.00 -10.45
C PRO A 86 -6.96 -12.42 -11.10
N ARG A 87 -6.59 -12.94 -12.27
CA ARG A 87 -5.41 -12.48 -13.01
C ARG A 87 -5.52 -11.02 -13.42
N ILE A 88 -6.72 -10.54 -13.75
CA ILE A 88 -6.93 -9.15 -14.17
C ILE A 88 -6.63 -8.21 -13.00
N LEU A 89 -7.21 -8.47 -11.81
CA LEU A 89 -6.94 -7.65 -10.63
C LEU A 89 -5.47 -7.70 -10.23
N ALA A 90 -4.83 -8.88 -10.30
CA ALA A 90 -3.41 -9.02 -10.03
C ALA A 90 -2.56 -8.18 -10.99
N ASN A 91 -2.87 -8.18 -12.28
CA ASN A 91 -2.16 -7.40 -13.28
C ASN A 91 -2.42 -5.88 -13.14
N ILE A 92 -3.63 -5.47 -12.76
CA ILE A 92 -3.93 -4.07 -12.44
C ILE A 92 -3.02 -3.58 -11.31
N LEU A 93 -2.90 -4.35 -10.23
CA LEU A 93 -2.06 -3.98 -9.10
C LEU A 93 -0.56 -4.00 -9.44
N LEU A 94 -0.10 -4.99 -10.20
CA LEU A 94 1.30 -5.11 -10.57
C LEU A 94 1.77 -4.05 -11.54
N HIS A 95 0.95 -3.71 -12.54
CA HIS A 95 1.41 -2.90 -13.68
C HIS A 95 0.69 -1.56 -13.81
N GLY A 96 -0.45 -1.40 -13.13
CA GLY A 96 -1.28 -0.19 -13.26
C GLY A 96 -2.06 -0.12 -14.55
N ILE A 97 -2.79 0.98 -14.71
CA ILE A 97 -3.60 1.30 -15.90
C ILE A 97 -3.26 2.72 -16.31
N ASP A 98 -3.10 2.94 -17.62
CA ASP A 98 -3.05 4.26 -18.21
C ASP A 98 -4.03 4.30 -19.39
N GLY A 99 -5.19 4.93 -19.18
CA GLY A 99 -6.23 4.98 -20.20
C GLY A 99 -7.66 4.89 -19.69
N GLU A 100 -8.57 4.54 -20.59
CA GLU A 100 -9.99 4.44 -20.27
C GLU A 100 -10.36 3.04 -19.76
N ILE A 101 -11.11 3.00 -18.67
CA ILE A 101 -11.70 1.79 -18.12
C ILE A 101 -13.19 2.06 -17.84
N GLU A 102 -14.04 1.09 -18.13
CA GLU A 102 -15.45 1.15 -17.78
C GLU A 102 -15.68 0.33 -16.51
N VAL A 103 -16.32 0.91 -15.51
CA VAL A 103 -16.65 0.28 -14.23
C VAL A 103 -18.11 0.57 -13.91
N GLU A 104 -18.90 -0.46 -13.67
CA GLU A 104 -20.35 -0.35 -13.44
C GLU A 104 -21.07 0.50 -14.51
N GLY A 105 -20.67 0.35 -15.77
CA GLY A 105 -21.24 1.10 -16.90
C GLY A 105 -20.80 2.58 -16.99
N GLN A 106 -19.91 3.03 -16.12
CA GLN A 106 -19.35 4.38 -16.16
C GLN A 106 -17.91 4.36 -16.68
N LYS A 107 -17.58 5.32 -17.52
CA LYS A 107 -16.24 5.46 -18.08
C LYS A 107 -15.38 6.34 -17.18
N PHE A 108 -14.19 5.84 -16.86
CA PHE A 108 -13.14 6.55 -16.14
C PHE A 108 -11.91 6.61 -17.01
N LYS A 109 -11.30 7.78 -17.13
CA LYS A 109 -10.08 7.96 -17.89
C LYS A 109 -9.01 8.60 -17.01
N GLY A 110 -7.91 7.89 -16.82
CA GLY A 110 -6.82 8.38 -15.97
C GLY A 110 -5.74 7.34 -15.83
N GLN A 111 -4.87 7.58 -14.86
CA GLN A 111 -3.75 6.71 -14.56
C GLN A 111 -3.89 6.15 -13.15
N MET A 112 -3.85 4.84 -13.03
CA MET A 112 -3.65 4.11 -11.78
C MET A 112 -2.19 3.64 -11.74
N PRO A 113 -1.39 4.02 -10.75
CA PRO A 113 0.02 3.62 -10.68
C PRO A 113 0.15 2.12 -10.43
N ALA A 114 1.30 1.57 -10.82
CA ALA A 114 1.72 0.22 -10.46
C ALA A 114 2.15 0.16 -8.99
N PHE A 115 1.88 -0.97 -8.34
CA PHE A 115 2.31 -1.27 -6.96
C PHE A 115 3.31 -2.43 -6.94
N ALA A 116 4.12 -2.55 -7.99
CA ALA A 116 5.12 -3.62 -8.14
C ALA A 116 6.19 -3.62 -7.03
N GLN A 117 6.35 -2.52 -6.30
CA GLN A 117 7.25 -2.41 -5.15
C GLN A 117 6.74 -3.19 -3.91
N LEU A 118 5.44 -3.51 -3.84
CA LEU A 118 4.90 -4.36 -2.79
C LEU A 118 5.28 -5.82 -3.07
N SER A 119 5.51 -6.58 -2.01
CA SER A 119 5.72 -8.03 -2.10
C SER A 119 4.45 -8.74 -2.58
N ASP A 120 4.61 -9.95 -3.11
CA ASP A 120 3.48 -10.76 -3.58
C ASP A 120 2.48 -11.05 -2.45
N ALA A 121 2.96 -11.19 -1.23
CA ALA A 121 2.12 -11.39 -0.05
C ALA A 121 1.33 -10.12 0.32
N GLU A 122 1.93 -8.93 0.23
CA GLU A 122 1.25 -7.64 0.45
C GLU A 122 0.19 -7.39 -0.62
N LEU A 123 0.52 -7.66 -1.88
CA LEU A 123 -0.43 -7.55 -2.99
C LEU A 123 -1.61 -8.52 -2.81
N ALA A 124 -1.35 -9.76 -2.40
CA ALA A 124 -2.40 -10.73 -2.08
C ALA A 124 -3.27 -10.28 -0.90
N GLY A 125 -2.66 -9.70 0.13
CA GLY A 125 -3.36 -9.17 1.30
C GLY A 125 -4.32 -8.04 0.93
N VAL A 126 -3.84 -7.02 0.22
CA VAL A 126 -4.68 -5.88 -0.19
C VAL A 126 -5.75 -6.29 -1.20
N ALA A 127 -5.43 -7.15 -2.17
CA ALA A 127 -6.39 -7.65 -3.14
C ALA A 127 -7.50 -8.48 -2.47
N SER A 128 -7.14 -9.34 -1.53
CA SER A 128 -8.10 -10.13 -0.74
C SER A 128 -9.01 -9.25 0.10
N TYR A 129 -8.46 -8.20 0.72
CA TYR A 129 -9.26 -7.21 1.43
C TYR A 129 -10.28 -6.54 0.50
N ILE A 130 -9.86 -6.03 -0.65
CA ILE A 130 -10.74 -5.37 -1.63
C ILE A 130 -11.83 -6.32 -2.10
N ARG A 131 -11.50 -7.58 -2.37
CA ARG A 131 -12.45 -8.61 -2.84
C ARG A 131 -13.48 -9.03 -1.80
N GLY A 132 -13.19 -8.85 -0.52
CA GLY A 132 -14.10 -9.19 0.59
C GLY A 132 -14.68 -8.00 1.34
N ALA A 133 -14.27 -6.77 1.01
CA ALA A 133 -14.72 -5.56 1.69
C ALA A 133 -16.02 -5.02 1.10
N TRP A 134 -16.70 -4.20 1.88
CA TRP A 134 -17.96 -3.51 1.55
C TRP A 134 -19.05 -4.49 1.11
N SER A 135 -19.58 -4.38 -0.09
CA SER A 135 -20.54 -5.34 -0.65
C SER A 135 -19.87 -6.51 -1.38
N ASN A 136 -18.56 -6.46 -1.58
CA ASN A 136 -17.81 -7.48 -2.29
C ASN A 136 -17.75 -8.80 -1.50
N LYS A 137 -17.91 -9.93 -2.21
CA LYS A 137 -17.92 -11.29 -1.64
C LYS A 137 -17.17 -12.28 -2.53
N ALA A 138 -16.05 -11.85 -3.11
CA ALA A 138 -15.25 -12.70 -3.97
C ALA A 138 -14.13 -13.39 -3.16
N GLU A 139 -13.68 -14.54 -3.66
CA GLU A 139 -12.64 -15.33 -3.02
C GLU A 139 -11.32 -14.55 -2.88
N PRO A 140 -10.58 -14.76 -1.77
CA PRO A 140 -9.28 -14.13 -1.56
C PRO A 140 -8.26 -14.58 -2.60
N LEU A 141 -7.27 -13.75 -2.89
CA LEU A 141 -6.17 -14.06 -3.78
C LEU A 141 -4.94 -14.54 -3.02
N LYS A 142 -4.20 -15.45 -3.63
CA LYS A 142 -2.97 -16.01 -3.07
C LYS A 142 -1.73 -15.31 -3.62
N ALA A 143 -0.66 -15.28 -2.83
CA ALA A 143 0.62 -14.68 -3.22
C ALA A 143 1.23 -15.34 -4.47
N GLU A 144 1.00 -16.64 -4.66
CA GLU A 144 1.50 -17.39 -5.81
C GLU A 144 0.97 -16.87 -7.15
N LEU A 145 -0.26 -16.30 -7.15
CA LEU A 145 -0.81 -15.65 -8.34
C LEU A 145 0.06 -14.45 -8.74
N PHE A 146 0.37 -13.58 -7.80
CA PHE A 146 1.21 -12.41 -8.03
C PHE A 146 2.62 -12.79 -8.44
N ALA A 147 3.21 -13.79 -7.79
CA ALA A 147 4.51 -14.34 -8.15
C ALA A 147 4.55 -14.88 -9.59
N THR A 148 3.44 -15.45 -10.05
CA THR A 148 3.30 -15.98 -11.41
C THR A 148 3.13 -14.84 -12.43
N GLU A 149 2.22 -13.91 -12.20
CA GLU A 149 1.99 -12.79 -13.12
C GLU A 149 3.20 -11.84 -13.21
N ARG A 150 3.95 -11.67 -12.13
CA ARG A 150 5.20 -10.88 -12.12
C ARG A 150 6.28 -11.45 -13.06
N LYS A 151 6.28 -12.77 -13.31
CA LYS A 151 7.22 -13.43 -14.25
C LYS A 151 6.99 -13.03 -15.70
N SER A 152 5.86 -12.41 -16.03
CA SER A 152 5.59 -11.89 -17.37
C SER A 152 6.62 -10.84 -17.81
N GLY A 153 7.31 -10.21 -16.85
CA GLY A 153 8.31 -9.16 -17.10
C GLY A 153 7.73 -7.86 -17.65
N ARG A 154 6.41 -7.71 -17.64
CA ARG A 154 5.77 -6.46 -18.09
C ARG A 154 6.17 -5.30 -17.18
N SER A 155 6.62 -4.20 -17.75
CA SER A 155 6.99 -2.97 -17.03
C SER A 155 6.06 -1.79 -17.35
N ALA A 156 5.28 -1.88 -18.42
CA ALA A 156 4.37 -0.82 -18.83
C ALA A 156 2.96 -1.03 -18.28
N PRO A 157 2.23 0.05 -17.96
CA PRO A 157 0.82 -0.02 -17.58
C PRO A 157 -0.04 -0.61 -18.71
N PHE A 158 -1.24 -1.06 -18.38
CA PHE A 158 -2.22 -1.47 -19.38
C PHE A 158 -2.90 -0.25 -19.99
N GLU A 159 -3.02 -0.25 -21.31
CA GLU A 159 -3.70 0.82 -22.06
C GLU A 159 -5.22 0.68 -21.97
N GLY A 160 -5.74 0.84 -20.74
CA GLY A 160 -7.17 0.76 -20.45
C GLY A 160 -7.75 -0.66 -20.36
N GLY A 161 -9.07 -0.71 -20.22
CA GLY A 161 -9.81 -1.94 -19.92
C GLY A 161 -9.79 -2.98 -21.06
N ALA A 162 -9.68 -2.56 -22.31
CA ALA A 162 -9.64 -3.49 -23.45
C ALA A 162 -8.40 -4.39 -23.41
N ALA A 163 -7.23 -3.82 -23.07
CA ALA A 163 -6.00 -4.56 -22.93
C ALA A 163 -6.05 -5.55 -21.75
N LEU A 164 -6.75 -5.20 -20.67
CA LEU A 164 -6.97 -6.09 -19.52
C LEU A 164 -7.92 -7.24 -19.85
N LYS A 165 -8.99 -6.98 -20.58
CA LYS A 165 -9.94 -8.04 -20.99
C LYS A 165 -9.28 -9.10 -21.88
N ALA A 166 -8.27 -8.75 -22.63
CA ALA A 166 -7.50 -9.70 -23.43
C ALA A 166 -6.80 -10.78 -22.57
N LEU A 167 -6.45 -10.47 -21.32
CA LEU A 167 -5.86 -11.44 -20.39
C LEU A 167 -6.81 -12.58 -19.96
N ALA A 168 -8.13 -12.34 -20.03
CA ALA A 168 -9.13 -13.35 -19.67
C ALA A 168 -9.39 -14.38 -20.77
N GLN A 169 -8.86 -14.16 -21.98
CA GLN A 169 -9.06 -15.08 -23.10
C GLN A 169 -8.03 -16.21 -23.02
N PRO A 170 -8.46 -17.49 -23.14
CA PRO A 170 -7.54 -18.61 -23.17
C PRO A 170 -6.71 -18.55 -24.46
N GLY A 171 -5.43 -18.26 -24.33
CA GLY A 171 -4.49 -18.22 -25.49
C GLY A 171 -3.70 -16.94 -25.67
N GLY A 172 -3.73 -16.02 -24.69
CA GLY A 172 -2.86 -14.86 -24.64
C GLY A 172 -1.61 -15.12 -23.80
#